data_d51a86a403dd75ec096716f936d2ad6b
#
_entry.id   d51a86a403dd75ec096716f936d2ad6b
#
_cell.length_a   1.000
_cell.length_b   1.000
_cell.length_c   1.000
_cell.angle_alpha   90.00
_cell.angle_beta   90.00
_cell.angle_gamma   90.00
#
_symmetry.space_group_name_H-M   'P 1'
#
loop_
_entity.id
_entity.type
_entity.pdbx_description
1 polymer ?
#
loop_
_entity_poly.entity_id
_entity_poly.type
_entity_poly.pdbx_seq_one_letter_code
_entity_poly.pdbx_strand_id
1 'polypeptide(L)'
;RLNWGAYGLVVIDESHNFRNGGDSASEDRMNRYQLLMEKVIKQGVKTKVLMLSATPVNNRFRDLRNQLALAYWGDPTGWSEKLRLENDVETVFRNAQTVYARWSKLPAEQRTTDALTGMLDYDFFEVLDQVTVARSRKHIQRYYDMSAIGPFPKRLPPISKRPKLSTLANAINYREIYEELDSLALAVYMPSSYVHPSKMGKYAKMGGGGNLTLGGRETGVRRLMTTNLLKRLESSVCSFRLTLERVLAAMNAALETIDDYRRGLA
;
A
#
# COMPACT_ATOMS: atom_id res chain seq x y z
N ARG A 1 14.30 -1.32 -28.07
CA ARG A 1 13.16 -1.22 -27.12
C ARG A 1 12.52 -2.59 -27.01
N LEU A 2 12.29 -3.08 -25.76
CA LEU A 2 11.56 -4.32 -25.52
C LEU A 2 10.09 -4.12 -25.90
N ASN A 3 9.54 -5.07 -26.67
CA ASN A 3 8.10 -5.10 -26.93
C ASN A 3 7.41 -5.90 -25.80
N TRP A 4 6.95 -5.22 -24.79
CA TRP A 4 6.32 -5.81 -23.62
C TRP A 4 5.01 -6.57 -23.92
N GLY A 5 4.34 -6.25 -25.03
CA GLY A 5 3.13 -6.94 -25.48
C GLY A 5 3.39 -8.31 -26.15
N ALA A 6 4.65 -8.69 -26.41
CA ALA A 6 4.99 -9.95 -27.07
C ALA A 6 5.10 -11.18 -26.14
N TYR A 7 4.89 -11.01 -24.84
CA TYR A 7 5.04 -12.07 -23.87
C TYR A 7 3.72 -12.79 -23.58
N GLY A 8 3.71 -14.13 -23.72
CA GLY A 8 2.55 -14.97 -23.40
C GLY A 8 2.31 -15.19 -21.89
N LEU A 9 3.31 -14.90 -21.06
CA LEU A 9 3.24 -15.01 -19.59
C LEU A 9 3.99 -13.84 -18.94
N VAL A 10 3.36 -13.22 -17.95
CA VAL A 10 3.99 -12.27 -17.04
C VAL A 10 3.92 -12.83 -15.62
N VAL A 11 5.07 -12.90 -14.96
CA VAL A 11 5.19 -13.27 -13.54
C VAL A 11 5.46 -12.00 -12.75
N ILE A 12 4.61 -11.72 -11.76
CA ILE A 12 4.69 -10.52 -10.92
C ILE A 12 5.03 -10.96 -9.51
N ASP A 13 6.27 -10.75 -9.09
CA ASP A 13 6.66 -10.89 -7.69
C ASP A 13 6.23 -9.65 -6.91
N GLU A 14 5.90 -9.85 -5.62
CA GLU A 14 5.33 -8.83 -4.74
C GLU A 14 4.13 -8.09 -5.38
N SER A 15 3.20 -8.87 -5.94
CA SER A 15 2.05 -8.37 -6.72
C SER A 15 1.16 -7.39 -5.92
N HIS A 16 1.24 -7.40 -4.59
CA HIS A 16 0.56 -6.43 -3.74
C HIS A 16 0.94 -4.96 -4.05
N ASN A 17 2.04 -4.71 -4.75
CA ASN A 17 2.39 -3.38 -5.25
C ASN A 17 1.42 -2.85 -6.31
N PHE A 18 0.61 -3.73 -6.91
CA PHE A 18 -0.42 -3.39 -7.90
C PHE A 18 -1.84 -3.31 -7.32
N ARG A 19 -2.00 -3.42 -5.99
CA ARG A 19 -3.31 -3.41 -5.30
C ARG A 19 -4.14 -2.13 -5.48
N ASN A 20 -3.51 -0.98 -5.71
CA ASN A 20 -4.20 0.30 -5.79
C ASN A 20 -4.98 0.50 -7.11
N GLY A 21 -4.77 -0.35 -8.12
CA GLY A 21 -5.44 -0.23 -9.40
C GLY A 21 -5.10 1.06 -10.14
N GLY A 22 -6.07 1.53 -10.95
CA GLY A 22 -5.94 2.73 -11.77
C GLY A 22 -6.38 4.05 -11.13
N ASP A 23 -6.97 4.02 -9.94
CA ASP A 23 -7.72 5.15 -9.37
C ASP A 23 -6.87 6.36 -8.93
N SER A 24 -5.57 6.23 -8.87
CA SER A 24 -4.65 7.27 -8.36
C SER A 24 -3.82 7.97 -9.44
N ALA A 25 -4.18 7.77 -10.70
CA ALA A 25 -3.50 8.45 -11.79
C ALA A 25 -3.99 9.90 -11.92
N SER A 26 -3.06 10.83 -12.12
CA SER A 26 -3.39 12.15 -12.66
C SER A 26 -3.78 11.99 -14.14
N GLU A 27 -4.64 12.85 -14.67
CA GLU A 27 -5.12 12.77 -16.06
C GLU A 27 -3.99 12.68 -17.09
N ASP A 28 -2.81 13.22 -16.80
CA ASP A 28 -1.68 13.28 -17.71
C ASP A 28 -0.64 12.14 -17.56
N ARG A 29 -0.74 11.27 -16.55
CA ARG A 29 0.30 10.27 -16.29
C ARG A 29 -0.25 8.93 -15.83
N MET A 30 -0.08 7.91 -16.67
CA MET A 30 -0.37 6.52 -16.31
C MET A 30 0.46 6.07 -15.10
N ASN A 31 -0.18 5.45 -14.12
CA ASN A 31 0.51 4.78 -13.04
C ASN A 31 1.06 3.39 -13.49
N ARG A 32 1.84 2.72 -12.62
CA ARG A 32 2.42 1.40 -12.93
C ARG A 32 1.37 0.35 -13.28
N TYR A 33 0.24 0.36 -12.60
CA TYR A 33 -0.86 -0.57 -12.84
C TYR A 33 -1.45 -0.36 -14.24
N GLN A 34 -1.75 0.88 -14.60
CA GLN A 34 -2.28 1.25 -15.91
C GLN A 34 -1.29 0.93 -17.04
N LEU A 35 0.00 1.22 -16.83
CA LEU A 35 1.03 0.86 -17.80
C LEU A 35 1.08 -0.66 -18.04
N LEU A 36 1.03 -1.46 -16.97
CA LEU A 36 1.01 -2.92 -17.07
C LEU A 36 -0.26 -3.40 -17.77
N MET A 37 -1.44 -2.90 -17.37
CA MET A 37 -2.73 -3.29 -17.93
C MET A 37 -2.81 -2.93 -19.42
N GLU A 38 -2.53 -1.68 -19.79
CA GLU A 38 -2.78 -1.18 -21.14
C GLU A 38 -1.66 -1.55 -22.12
N LYS A 39 -0.38 -1.48 -21.69
CA LYS A 39 0.75 -1.65 -22.61
C LYS A 39 1.29 -3.08 -22.68
N VAL A 40 1.01 -3.90 -21.68
CA VAL A 40 1.53 -5.28 -21.63
C VAL A 40 0.40 -6.28 -21.79
N ILE A 41 -0.65 -6.16 -20.96
CA ILE A 41 -1.69 -7.18 -20.86
C ILE A 41 -2.72 -7.03 -22.00
N LYS A 42 -3.34 -5.85 -22.15
CA LYS A 42 -4.38 -5.64 -23.18
C LYS A 42 -3.85 -5.57 -24.61
N GLN A 43 -2.68 -4.97 -24.81
CA GLN A 43 -2.03 -4.89 -26.10
C GLN A 43 -1.24 -6.16 -26.47
N GLY A 44 -1.18 -7.13 -25.58
CA GLY A 44 -0.39 -8.33 -25.71
C GLY A 44 -1.11 -9.47 -26.41
N VAL A 45 -0.41 -10.60 -26.49
CA VAL A 45 -0.86 -11.86 -27.11
C VAL A 45 -1.64 -12.71 -26.10
N LYS A 46 -2.78 -12.23 -25.58
CA LYS A 46 -3.56 -12.91 -24.52
C LYS A 46 -2.67 -13.32 -23.34
N THR A 47 -1.90 -12.40 -22.85
CA THR A 47 -0.88 -12.61 -21.81
C THR A 47 -1.49 -13.20 -20.54
N LYS A 48 -0.98 -14.36 -20.11
CA LYS A 48 -1.32 -14.94 -18.82
C LYS A 48 -0.57 -14.21 -17.71
N VAL A 49 -1.17 -14.11 -16.54
CA VAL A 49 -0.57 -13.42 -15.39
C VAL A 49 -0.47 -14.39 -14.22
N LEU A 50 0.75 -14.57 -13.70
CA LEU A 50 1.02 -15.27 -12.45
C LEU A 50 1.48 -14.25 -11.41
N MET A 51 0.78 -14.20 -10.29
CA MET A 51 1.07 -13.26 -9.21
C MET A 51 1.59 -13.98 -7.97
N LEU A 52 2.69 -13.48 -7.43
CA LEU A 52 3.29 -13.98 -6.19
C LEU A 52 3.19 -12.89 -5.12
N SER A 53 2.64 -13.20 -3.97
CA SER A 53 2.57 -12.28 -2.84
C SER A 53 2.36 -13.02 -1.53
N ALA A 54 3.04 -12.57 -0.47
CA ALA A 54 2.76 -13.04 0.88
C ALA A 54 1.52 -12.36 1.49
N THR A 55 1.13 -11.20 0.99
CA THR A 55 0.06 -10.35 1.53
C THR A 55 -0.81 -9.75 0.42
N PRO A 56 -1.59 -10.57 -0.32
CA PRO A 56 -2.37 -10.09 -1.45
C PRO A 56 -3.48 -9.10 -1.04
N VAL A 57 -3.96 -9.20 0.19
CA VAL A 57 -4.92 -8.27 0.80
C VAL A 57 -4.22 -7.52 1.93
N ASN A 58 -4.26 -6.20 1.94
CA ASN A 58 -3.73 -5.40 3.03
C ASN A 58 -4.86 -4.85 3.91
N ASN A 59 -5.70 -3.98 3.37
CA ASN A 59 -6.76 -3.32 4.13
C ASN A 59 -8.16 -3.58 3.57
N ARG A 60 -8.29 -3.96 2.30
CA ARG A 60 -9.57 -4.09 1.61
C ARG A 60 -9.54 -5.27 0.65
N PHE A 61 -10.66 -5.93 0.47
CA PHE A 61 -10.81 -6.97 -0.56
C PHE A 61 -10.65 -6.42 -1.98
N ARG A 62 -10.91 -5.13 -2.17
CA ARG A 62 -10.61 -4.42 -3.41
C ARG A 62 -9.12 -4.53 -3.81
N ASP A 63 -8.21 -4.65 -2.85
CA ASP A 63 -6.77 -4.83 -3.12
C ASP A 63 -6.52 -6.11 -3.93
N LEU A 64 -7.20 -7.20 -3.58
CA LEU A 64 -7.14 -8.46 -4.30
C LEU A 64 -7.87 -8.38 -5.64
N ARG A 65 -9.08 -7.81 -5.68
CA ARG A 65 -9.82 -7.59 -6.93
C ARG A 65 -8.99 -6.87 -7.97
N ASN A 66 -8.32 -5.77 -7.59
CA ASN A 66 -7.48 -5.01 -8.50
C ASN A 66 -6.31 -5.84 -9.05
N GLN A 67 -5.71 -6.68 -8.21
CA GLN A 67 -4.67 -7.60 -8.68
C GLN A 67 -5.25 -8.63 -9.65
N LEU A 68 -6.37 -9.28 -9.31
CA LEU A 68 -7.03 -10.27 -10.18
C LEU A 68 -7.48 -9.68 -11.52
N ALA A 69 -7.85 -8.39 -11.56
CA ALA A 69 -8.21 -7.71 -12.80
C ALA A 69 -7.09 -7.76 -13.86
N LEU A 70 -5.83 -7.86 -13.45
CA LEU A 70 -4.72 -8.09 -14.38
C LEU A 70 -4.83 -9.44 -15.07
N ALA A 71 -5.34 -10.47 -14.40
CA ALA A 71 -5.44 -11.83 -14.94
C ALA A 71 -6.62 -12.00 -15.91
N TYR A 72 -7.70 -11.23 -15.77
CA TYR A 72 -8.83 -11.23 -16.69
C TYR A 72 -8.87 -9.98 -17.61
N TRP A 73 -7.72 -9.32 -17.79
CA TRP A 73 -7.55 -8.20 -18.72
C TRP A 73 -8.49 -7.02 -18.49
N GLY A 74 -9.02 -6.90 -17.26
CA GLY A 74 -10.02 -5.90 -16.91
C GLY A 74 -11.43 -6.17 -17.43
N ASP A 75 -11.67 -7.35 -18.05
CA ASP A 75 -13.01 -7.81 -18.47
C ASP A 75 -13.51 -8.94 -17.55
N PRO A 76 -14.39 -8.64 -16.58
CA PRO A 76 -14.87 -9.62 -15.61
C PRO A 76 -15.85 -10.64 -16.19
N THR A 77 -16.52 -10.35 -17.33
CA THR A 77 -17.62 -11.16 -17.87
C THR A 77 -17.20 -12.58 -18.19
N GLY A 78 -16.13 -12.74 -18.98
CA GLY A 78 -15.63 -14.06 -19.37
C GLY A 78 -15.08 -14.90 -18.20
N TRP A 79 -14.78 -14.27 -17.08
CA TRP A 79 -14.35 -14.98 -15.86
C TRP A 79 -15.53 -15.51 -15.06
N SER A 80 -16.59 -14.74 -14.92
CA SER A 80 -17.79 -15.16 -14.18
C SER A 80 -18.38 -16.45 -14.76
N GLU A 81 -18.43 -16.57 -16.09
CA GLU A 81 -18.84 -17.81 -16.76
C GLU A 81 -17.90 -18.99 -16.50
N LYS A 82 -16.58 -18.77 -16.63
CA LYS A 82 -15.58 -19.82 -16.41
C LYS A 82 -15.54 -20.32 -14.98
N LEU A 83 -15.72 -19.44 -14.02
CA LEU A 83 -15.73 -19.74 -12.59
C LEU A 83 -17.12 -20.19 -12.10
N ARG A 84 -18.15 -20.19 -12.96
CA ARG A 84 -19.53 -20.57 -12.64
C ARG A 84 -20.12 -19.81 -11.47
N LEU A 85 -19.85 -18.50 -11.42
CA LEU A 85 -20.33 -17.62 -10.36
C LEU A 85 -21.78 -17.22 -10.63
N GLU A 86 -22.57 -17.05 -9.58
CA GLU A 86 -23.91 -16.48 -9.67
C GLU A 86 -23.85 -14.97 -9.95
N ASN A 87 -22.84 -14.29 -9.40
CA ASN A 87 -22.61 -12.87 -9.58
C ASN A 87 -21.31 -12.61 -10.35
N ASP A 88 -21.20 -11.44 -10.98
CA ASP A 88 -19.94 -11.02 -11.56
C ASP A 88 -18.86 -10.77 -10.48
N VAL A 89 -17.60 -10.96 -10.86
CA VAL A 89 -16.45 -10.84 -9.94
C VAL A 89 -16.43 -9.49 -9.22
N GLU A 90 -16.81 -8.41 -9.89
CA GLU A 90 -16.86 -7.06 -9.30
C GLU A 90 -17.90 -6.98 -8.17
N THR A 91 -19.07 -7.57 -8.39
CA THR A 91 -20.16 -7.64 -7.41
C THR A 91 -19.77 -8.53 -6.23
N VAL A 92 -19.16 -9.69 -6.48
CA VAL A 92 -18.64 -10.59 -5.43
C VAL A 92 -17.69 -9.84 -4.48
N PHE A 93 -16.70 -9.12 -5.01
CA PHE A 93 -15.75 -8.38 -4.17
C PHE A 93 -16.39 -7.16 -3.48
N ARG A 94 -17.36 -6.50 -4.10
CA ARG A 94 -18.12 -5.40 -3.48
C ARG A 94 -18.93 -5.89 -2.30
N ASN A 95 -19.61 -7.01 -2.45
CA ASN A 95 -20.40 -7.65 -1.40
C ASN A 95 -19.50 -8.08 -0.24
N ALA A 96 -18.40 -8.76 -0.54
CA ALA A 96 -17.41 -9.16 0.47
C ALA A 96 -16.87 -7.94 1.26
N GLN A 97 -16.57 -6.83 0.60
CA GLN A 97 -16.14 -5.60 1.26
C GLN A 97 -17.23 -5.01 2.17
N THR A 98 -18.49 -5.08 1.77
CA THR A 98 -19.62 -4.65 2.59
C THR A 98 -19.77 -5.52 3.84
N VAL A 99 -19.66 -6.84 3.69
CA VAL A 99 -19.64 -7.79 4.80
C VAL A 99 -18.49 -7.49 5.76
N TYR A 100 -17.28 -7.30 5.25
CA TYR A 100 -16.13 -6.94 6.06
C TYR A 100 -16.35 -5.63 6.84
N ALA A 101 -16.94 -4.62 6.21
CA ALA A 101 -17.24 -3.36 6.86
C ALA A 101 -18.29 -3.50 7.98
N ARG A 102 -19.26 -4.42 7.84
CA ARG A 102 -20.22 -4.75 8.91
C ARG A 102 -19.54 -5.51 10.04
N TRP A 103 -18.77 -6.55 9.71
CA TRP A 103 -18.03 -7.34 10.67
C TRP A 103 -17.04 -6.49 11.49
N SER A 104 -16.35 -5.55 10.86
CA SER A 104 -15.38 -4.66 11.53
C SER A 104 -16.01 -3.73 12.58
N LYS A 105 -17.33 -3.51 12.51
CA LYS A 105 -18.10 -2.70 13.48
C LYS A 105 -18.66 -3.51 14.63
N LEU A 106 -18.56 -4.84 14.59
CA LEU A 106 -19.02 -5.69 15.68
C LEU A 106 -18.16 -5.46 16.95
N PRO A 107 -18.70 -5.76 18.14
CA PRO A 107 -17.91 -5.80 19.37
C PRO A 107 -16.71 -6.72 19.25
N ALA A 108 -15.62 -6.42 19.96
CA ALA A 108 -14.35 -7.16 19.84
C ALA A 108 -14.51 -8.67 20.02
N GLU A 109 -15.39 -9.08 20.95
CA GLU A 109 -15.69 -10.48 21.27
C GLU A 109 -16.37 -11.23 20.12
N GLN A 110 -17.13 -10.52 19.28
CA GLN A 110 -17.84 -11.09 18.14
C GLN A 110 -17.02 -11.04 16.84
N ARG A 111 -15.91 -10.31 16.81
CA ARG A 111 -15.03 -10.21 15.64
C ARG A 111 -14.12 -11.42 15.48
N THR A 112 -14.72 -12.60 15.36
CA THR A 112 -14.01 -13.85 15.12
C THR A 112 -13.89 -14.15 13.63
N THR A 113 -12.92 -14.98 13.25
CA THR A 113 -12.76 -15.45 11.86
C THR A 113 -14.00 -16.21 11.42
N ASP A 114 -14.56 -17.06 12.28
CA ASP A 114 -15.74 -17.87 11.97
C ASP A 114 -16.98 -17.00 11.70
N ALA A 115 -17.15 -15.92 12.46
CA ALA A 115 -18.22 -14.96 12.21
C ALA A 115 -18.04 -14.27 10.84
N LEU A 116 -16.82 -13.89 10.46
CA LEU A 116 -16.54 -13.30 9.16
C LEU A 116 -16.79 -14.29 8.03
N THR A 117 -16.26 -15.50 8.13
CA THR A 117 -16.43 -16.54 7.10
C THR A 117 -17.88 -16.95 6.92
N GLY A 118 -18.67 -17.02 8.00
CA GLY A 118 -20.10 -17.32 7.94
C GLY A 118 -20.95 -16.19 7.33
N MET A 119 -20.42 -14.97 7.22
CA MET A 119 -21.10 -13.83 6.60
C MET A 119 -20.75 -13.64 5.13
N LEU A 120 -19.63 -14.24 4.67
CA LEU A 120 -19.20 -14.14 3.28
C LEU A 120 -19.97 -15.09 2.38
N ASP A 121 -20.20 -14.67 1.14
CA ASP A 121 -20.93 -15.41 0.13
C ASP A 121 -20.12 -16.59 -0.42
N TYR A 122 -20.80 -17.63 -0.91
CA TYR A 122 -20.20 -18.79 -1.56
C TYR A 122 -19.34 -18.38 -2.76
N ASP A 123 -19.83 -17.51 -3.61
CA ASP A 123 -19.11 -17.01 -4.80
C ASP A 123 -17.72 -16.44 -4.45
N PHE A 124 -17.59 -15.79 -3.29
CA PHE A 124 -16.30 -15.25 -2.85
C PHE A 124 -15.28 -16.36 -2.57
N PHE A 125 -15.70 -17.45 -1.93
CA PHE A 125 -14.84 -18.60 -1.68
C PHE A 125 -14.51 -19.35 -2.97
N GLU A 126 -15.47 -19.48 -3.87
CA GLU A 126 -15.31 -20.12 -5.17
C GLU A 126 -14.25 -19.39 -6.01
N VAL A 127 -14.32 -18.06 -6.09
CA VAL A 127 -13.28 -17.26 -6.75
C VAL A 127 -11.90 -17.52 -6.11
N LEU A 128 -11.82 -17.47 -4.79
CA LEU A 128 -10.52 -17.66 -4.12
C LEU A 128 -9.94 -19.05 -4.36
N ASP A 129 -10.75 -20.09 -4.27
CA ASP A 129 -10.29 -21.46 -4.42
C ASP A 129 -9.79 -21.75 -5.85
N GLN A 130 -10.49 -21.25 -6.85
CA GLN A 130 -10.13 -21.48 -8.24
C GLN A 130 -8.93 -20.65 -8.74
N VAL A 131 -8.70 -19.46 -8.20
CA VAL A 131 -7.67 -18.54 -8.74
C VAL A 131 -6.48 -18.35 -7.82
N THR A 132 -6.51 -18.87 -6.59
CA THR A 132 -5.40 -18.73 -5.66
C THR A 132 -4.84 -20.06 -5.18
N VAL A 133 -3.53 -20.07 -4.97
CA VAL A 133 -2.83 -21.22 -4.35
C VAL A 133 -2.25 -20.73 -3.04
N ALA A 134 -3.08 -20.81 -1.97
CA ALA A 134 -2.64 -20.41 -0.63
C ALA A 134 -1.94 -21.55 0.09
N ARG A 135 -0.73 -21.31 0.61
CA ARG A 135 0.06 -22.29 1.36
C ARG A 135 0.62 -21.64 2.63
N SER A 136 0.02 -21.95 3.77
CA SER A 136 0.58 -21.61 5.07
C SER A 136 1.41 -22.80 5.62
N ARG A 137 2.33 -22.52 6.56
CA ARG A 137 3.06 -23.60 7.24
C ARG A 137 2.13 -24.61 7.90
N LYS A 138 1.03 -24.14 8.53
CA LYS A 138 0.01 -25.02 9.12
C LYS A 138 -0.67 -25.89 8.07
N HIS A 139 -0.99 -25.31 6.90
CA HIS A 139 -1.58 -26.07 5.80
C HIS A 139 -0.62 -27.14 5.30
N ILE A 140 0.65 -26.78 5.07
CA ILE A 140 1.67 -27.75 4.63
C ILE A 140 1.83 -28.87 5.66
N GLN A 141 1.96 -28.56 6.97
CA GLN A 141 2.08 -29.55 8.02
C GLN A 141 0.88 -30.49 8.13
N ARG A 142 -0.32 -30.03 7.77
CA ARG A 142 -1.54 -30.82 7.89
C ARG A 142 -1.80 -31.73 6.70
N TYR A 143 -1.43 -31.30 5.50
CA TYR A 143 -1.87 -31.92 4.24
C TYR A 143 -0.74 -32.48 3.37
N TYR A 144 0.52 -32.20 3.69
CA TYR A 144 1.66 -32.67 2.92
C TYR A 144 2.48 -33.69 3.72
N ASP A 145 3.08 -34.62 3.00
CA ASP A 145 4.04 -35.56 3.60
C ASP A 145 5.29 -34.79 4.04
N MET A 146 5.49 -34.71 5.35
CA MET A 146 6.62 -34.01 5.95
C MET A 146 7.91 -34.86 5.97
N SER A 147 7.86 -36.14 5.57
CA SER A 147 9.03 -37.02 5.60
C SER A 147 10.14 -36.54 4.66
N ALA A 148 9.77 -36.03 3.49
CA ALA A 148 10.71 -35.51 2.50
C ALA A 148 11.21 -34.09 2.80
N ILE A 149 10.40 -33.25 3.51
CA ILE A 149 10.68 -31.83 3.75
C ILE A 149 11.35 -31.64 5.13
N GLY A 150 11.07 -32.54 6.08
CA GLY A 150 11.45 -32.38 7.47
C GLY A 150 10.56 -31.40 8.26
N PRO A 151 10.70 -31.34 9.59
CA PRO A 151 9.90 -30.47 10.42
C PRO A 151 10.27 -28.99 10.20
N PHE A 152 9.29 -28.11 10.15
CA PHE A 152 9.55 -26.69 10.13
C PHE A 152 10.27 -26.23 11.40
N PRO A 153 11.26 -25.33 11.31
CA PRO A 153 11.94 -24.78 12.46
C PRO A 153 10.97 -24.18 13.47
N LYS A 154 11.20 -24.45 14.75
CA LYS A 154 10.41 -23.86 15.83
C LYS A 154 10.64 -22.34 15.83
N ARG A 155 9.56 -21.57 15.80
CA ARG A 155 9.64 -20.12 15.91
C ARG A 155 9.93 -19.72 17.35
N LEU A 156 11.10 -19.16 17.58
CA LEU A 156 11.46 -18.58 18.88
C LEU A 156 10.90 -17.18 19.01
N PRO A 157 10.65 -16.69 20.23
CA PRO A 157 10.34 -15.28 20.46
C PRO A 157 11.43 -14.38 19.88
N PRO A 158 11.07 -13.23 19.28
CA PRO A 158 12.06 -12.31 18.74
C PRO A 158 12.90 -11.70 19.85
N ILE A 159 14.20 -11.67 19.67
CA ILE A 159 15.14 -10.97 20.56
C ILE A 159 15.40 -9.60 19.97
N SER A 160 14.94 -8.55 20.65
CA SER A 160 15.21 -7.16 20.25
C SER A 160 16.67 -6.83 20.55
N LYS A 161 17.47 -6.57 19.50
CA LYS A 161 18.83 -6.04 19.63
C LYS A 161 18.83 -4.59 19.16
N ARG A 162 19.45 -3.70 19.94
CA ARG A 162 19.58 -2.28 19.64
C ARG A 162 21.07 -1.94 19.47
N PRO A 163 21.67 -2.28 18.32
CA PRO A 163 23.07 -1.98 18.08
C PRO A 163 23.29 -0.45 18.03
N LYS A 164 24.46 -0.01 18.43
CA LYS A 164 24.90 1.37 18.18
C LYS A 164 25.15 1.57 16.69
N LEU A 165 24.80 2.74 16.15
CA LEU A 165 25.07 3.10 14.74
C LEU A 165 26.54 3.11 14.40
N SER A 166 27.37 3.51 15.36
CA SER A 166 28.82 3.62 15.22
C SER A 166 29.52 3.33 16.54
N THR A 167 30.74 2.85 16.45
CA THR A 167 31.65 2.70 17.59
C THR A 167 32.48 3.97 17.84
N LEU A 168 32.39 4.97 16.94
CA LEU A 168 33.12 6.24 17.08
C LEU A 168 32.52 7.08 18.22
N ALA A 169 33.35 7.61 19.08
CA ALA A 169 32.93 8.36 20.27
C ALA A 169 32.13 9.63 19.94
N ASN A 170 32.40 10.26 18.80
CA ASN A 170 31.77 11.51 18.36
C ASN A 170 30.70 11.29 17.28
N ALA A 171 30.26 10.05 17.03
CA ALA A 171 29.22 9.81 16.06
C ALA A 171 27.83 10.00 16.69
N ILE A 172 27.01 10.72 15.95
CA ILE A 172 25.60 10.94 16.30
C ILE A 172 24.88 9.59 16.48
N ASN A 173 24.13 9.44 17.55
CA ASN A 173 23.38 8.22 17.83
C ASN A 173 21.94 8.29 17.34
N TYR A 174 21.21 7.16 17.36
CA TYR A 174 19.81 7.09 16.90
C TYR A 174 18.88 8.03 17.66
N ARG A 175 19.11 8.24 18.94
CA ARG A 175 18.28 9.10 19.78
C ARG A 175 18.46 10.56 19.39
N GLU A 176 19.70 10.99 19.20
CA GLU A 176 20.00 12.34 18.73
C GLU A 176 19.42 12.60 17.35
N ILE A 177 19.55 11.64 16.40
CA ILE A 177 18.92 11.76 15.08
C ILE A 177 17.39 11.84 15.20
N TYR A 178 16.79 11.05 16.08
CA TYR A 178 15.35 11.12 16.31
C TYR A 178 14.92 12.48 16.87
N GLU A 179 15.62 12.99 17.87
CA GLU A 179 15.35 14.29 18.50
C GLU A 179 15.49 15.43 17.48
N GLU A 180 16.51 15.41 16.64
CA GLU A 180 16.68 16.35 15.53
C GLU A 180 15.53 16.24 14.49
N LEU A 181 15.19 15.05 14.06
CA LEU A 181 14.09 14.83 13.11
C LEU A 181 12.72 15.23 13.68
N ASP A 182 12.49 15.00 14.98
CA ASP A 182 11.24 15.38 15.64
C ASP A 182 11.14 16.89 15.85
N SER A 183 12.27 17.58 16.00
CA SER A 183 12.33 19.04 16.08
C SER A 183 11.98 19.74 14.76
N LEU A 184 12.13 19.06 13.62
CA LEU A 184 11.89 19.66 12.31
C LEU A 184 10.39 19.98 12.14
N ALA A 185 10.10 21.23 11.87
CA ALA A 185 8.72 21.68 11.60
C ALA A 185 8.14 21.05 10.33
N LEU A 186 9.00 20.77 9.32
CA LEU A 186 8.60 20.23 8.02
C LEU A 186 7.41 20.99 7.41
N ALA A 187 7.55 22.32 7.32
CA ALA A 187 6.51 23.27 6.96
C ALA A 187 5.74 22.91 5.68
N VAL A 188 6.42 22.32 4.69
CA VAL A 188 5.82 21.86 3.42
C VAL A 188 4.73 20.79 3.65
N TYR A 189 4.79 20.03 4.75
CA TYR A 189 3.80 19.02 5.13
C TYR A 189 2.76 19.51 6.12
N MET A 190 2.89 20.77 6.60
CA MET A 190 1.99 21.39 7.56
C MET A 190 1.55 22.81 7.13
N PRO A 191 1.08 23.00 5.89
CA PRO A 191 0.72 24.33 5.38
C PRO A 191 -0.39 24.99 6.19
N SER A 192 -1.31 24.26 6.79
CA SER A 192 -2.39 24.83 7.61
C SER A 192 -1.88 25.59 8.84
N SER A 193 -0.70 25.24 9.36
CA SER A 193 -0.09 25.94 10.51
C SER A 193 0.33 27.37 10.18
N TYR A 194 0.42 27.71 8.90
CA TYR A 194 0.84 29.02 8.39
C TYR A 194 -0.32 29.83 7.77
N VAL A 195 -1.54 29.28 7.79
CA VAL A 195 -2.73 29.97 7.27
C VAL A 195 -3.21 30.99 8.29
N HIS A 196 -3.46 32.21 7.82
CA HIS A 196 -4.00 33.27 8.68
C HIS A 196 -5.38 32.86 9.27
N PRO A 197 -5.64 33.13 10.56
CA PRO A 197 -6.87 32.69 11.24
C PRO A 197 -8.17 33.03 10.51
N SER A 198 -8.24 34.21 9.87
CA SER A 198 -9.41 34.66 9.10
C SER A 198 -9.71 33.79 7.86
N LYS A 199 -8.74 33.03 7.35
CA LYS A 199 -8.87 32.18 6.17
C LYS A 199 -8.99 30.69 6.51
N MET A 200 -8.85 30.33 7.78
CA MET A 200 -8.91 28.91 8.24
C MET A 200 -10.23 28.24 7.88
N GLY A 201 -11.36 28.94 7.96
CA GLY A 201 -12.67 28.38 7.60
C GLY A 201 -12.78 27.95 6.12
N LYS A 202 -12.13 28.70 5.21
CA LYS A 202 -12.04 28.33 3.79
C LYS A 202 -11.15 27.11 3.59
N TYR A 203 -10.02 27.07 4.29
CA TYR A 203 -9.05 25.97 4.22
C TYR A 203 -9.60 24.67 4.80
N ALA A 204 -10.34 24.74 5.90
CA ALA A 204 -10.97 23.58 6.52
C ALA A 204 -11.96 22.87 5.57
N LYS A 205 -12.67 23.64 4.72
CA LYS A 205 -13.59 23.09 3.72
C LYS A 205 -12.87 22.35 2.58
N MET A 206 -11.62 22.69 2.28
CA MET A 206 -10.80 21.99 1.26
C MET A 206 -10.28 20.64 1.74
N GLY A 207 -10.36 20.34 3.03
CA GLY A 207 -9.81 19.12 3.64
C GLY A 207 -10.56 17.80 3.39
N GLY A 208 -11.65 17.80 2.61
CA GLY A 208 -12.45 16.60 2.26
C GLY A 208 -13.14 15.94 3.46
N GLY A 209 -14.34 15.43 3.26
CA GLY A 209 -15.23 14.88 4.28
C GLY A 209 -14.74 13.62 4.99
N GLY A 210 -13.92 13.75 6.00
CA GLY A 210 -13.52 12.67 6.90
C GLY A 210 -13.48 13.16 8.35
N ASN A 211 -13.49 12.23 9.32
CA ASN A 211 -13.51 12.51 10.75
C ASN A 211 -12.25 13.22 11.31
N LEU A 212 -11.21 13.40 10.47
CA LEU A 212 -9.95 14.06 10.86
C LEU A 212 -9.94 15.51 10.33
N THR A 213 -9.60 16.44 11.23
CA THR A 213 -9.32 17.83 10.84
C THR A 213 -8.10 17.92 9.91
N LEU A 214 -8.01 18.97 9.10
CA LEU A 214 -6.85 19.18 8.21
C LEU A 214 -5.53 19.16 9.01
N GLY A 215 -5.46 19.92 10.10
CA GLY A 215 -4.27 19.95 10.98
C GLY A 215 -3.94 18.59 11.59
N GLY A 216 -4.94 17.78 11.93
CA GLY A 216 -4.72 16.42 12.41
C GLY A 216 -4.10 15.51 11.36
N ARG A 217 -4.52 15.65 10.08
CA ARG A 217 -3.92 14.92 8.95
C ARG A 217 -2.47 15.35 8.71
N GLU A 218 -2.21 16.63 8.68
CA GLU A 218 -0.87 17.19 8.47
C GLU A 218 0.09 16.77 9.59
N THR A 219 -0.35 16.80 10.84
CA THR A 219 0.43 16.27 11.98
C THR A 219 0.71 14.77 11.80
N GLY A 220 -0.27 13.99 11.33
CA GLY A 220 -0.08 12.58 11.00
C GLY A 220 0.96 12.38 9.88
N VAL A 221 0.92 13.19 8.83
CA VAL A 221 1.90 13.13 7.72
C VAL A 221 3.31 13.49 8.22
N ARG A 222 3.46 14.51 9.04
CA ARG A 222 4.76 14.89 9.65
C ARG A 222 5.35 13.72 10.43
N ARG A 223 4.58 13.11 11.34
CA ARG A 223 5.00 11.96 12.13
C ARG A 223 5.36 10.75 11.26
N LEU A 224 4.59 10.52 10.21
CA LEU A 224 4.87 9.45 9.24
C LEU A 224 6.19 9.70 8.49
N MET A 225 6.48 10.96 8.13
CA MET A 225 7.76 11.32 7.50
C MET A 225 8.94 11.06 8.42
N THR A 226 8.88 11.47 9.70
CA THR A 226 9.93 11.15 10.69
C THR A 226 10.17 9.64 10.79
N THR A 227 9.09 8.85 10.91
CA THR A 227 9.18 7.39 10.94
C THR A 227 9.80 6.81 9.66
N ASN A 228 9.41 7.32 8.50
CA ASN A 228 9.94 6.86 7.21
C ASN A 228 11.42 7.22 7.04
N LEU A 229 11.85 8.37 7.51
CA LEU A 229 13.26 8.77 7.50
C LEU A 229 14.11 7.83 8.36
N LEU A 230 13.64 7.48 9.57
CA LEU A 230 14.31 6.51 10.43
C LEU A 230 14.39 5.12 9.79
N LYS A 231 13.30 4.62 9.19
CA LYS A 231 13.31 3.35 8.45
C LYS A 231 14.26 3.36 7.26
N ARG A 232 14.42 4.50 6.59
CA ARG A 232 15.42 4.63 5.52
C ARG A 232 16.83 4.59 6.06
N LEU A 233 17.08 5.23 7.22
CA LEU A 233 18.35 5.17 7.90
C LEU A 233 18.73 3.73 8.30
N GLU A 234 17.78 2.98 8.84
CA GLU A 234 17.95 1.55 9.16
C GLU A 234 18.31 0.71 7.93
N SER A 235 17.72 1.04 6.78
CA SER A 235 17.96 0.33 5.53
C SER A 235 19.28 0.75 4.88
N SER A 236 19.58 2.04 4.80
CA SER A 236 20.76 2.59 4.14
C SER A 236 20.97 4.06 4.48
N VAL A 237 22.16 4.39 4.98
CA VAL A 237 22.59 5.78 5.23
C VAL A 237 22.54 6.62 3.94
N CYS A 238 22.93 6.06 2.81
CA CYS A 238 22.85 6.73 1.51
C CYS A 238 21.41 7.07 1.13
N SER A 239 20.48 6.12 1.29
CA SER A 239 19.04 6.33 1.03
C SER A 239 18.43 7.38 1.96
N PHE A 240 18.86 7.42 3.22
CA PHE A 240 18.47 8.43 4.18
C PHE A 240 18.93 9.83 3.74
N ARG A 241 20.22 9.99 3.42
CA ARG A 241 20.80 11.25 2.93
C ARG A 241 20.06 11.77 1.70
N LEU A 242 19.92 10.94 0.66
CA LEU A 242 19.22 11.32 -0.57
C LEU A 242 17.77 11.75 -0.31
N THR A 243 17.13 11.20 0.71
CA THR A 243 15.76 11.59 1.06
C THR A 243 15.74 12.94 1.77
N LEU A 244 16.68 13.21 2.67
CA LEU A 244 16.84 14.52 3.30
C LEU A 244 17.14 15.61 2.27
N GLU A 245 18.05 15.35 1.32
CA GLU A 245 18.37 16.27 0.23
C GLU A 245 17.12 16.62 -0.62
N ARG A 246 16.24 15.63 -0.89
CA ARG A 246 14.98 15.88 -1.60
C ARG A 246 13.98 16.70 -0.78
N VAL A 247 13.89 16.44 0.52
CA VAL A 247 13.05 17.23 1.42
C VAL A 247 13.55 18.68 1.48
N LEU A 248 14.87 18.87 1.61
CA LEU A 248 15.49 20.21 1.61
C LEU A 248 15.22 20.93 0.28
N ALA A 249 15.38 20.27 -0.85
CA ALA A 249 15.09 20.84 -2.17
C ALA A 249 13.62 21.27 -2.31
N ALA A 250 12.69 20.46 -1.80
CA ALA A 250 11.26 20.81 -1.80
C ALA A 250 10.96 22.03 -0.90
N MET A 251 11.63 22.14 0.24
CA MET A 251 11.49 23.30 1.13
C MET A 251 12.05 24.58 0.49
N ASN A 252 13.21 24.48 -0.17
CA ASN A 252 13.80 25.63 -0.88
C ASN A 252 12.91 26.08 -2.04
N ALA A 253 12.38 25.18 -2.84
CA ALA A 253 11.45 25.51 -3.91
C ALA A 253 10.17 26.19 -3.40
N ALA A 254 9.66 25.77 -2.24
CA ALA A 254 8.52 26.42 -1.61
C ALA A 254 8.86 27.85 -1.13
N LEU A 255 10.06 28.06 -0.59
CA LEU A 255 10.55 29.39 -0.19
C LEU A 255 10.70 30.30 -1.42
N GLU A 256 11.28 29.83 -2.50
CA GLU A 256 11.40 30.58 -3.77
C GLU A 256 10.01 31.00 -4.28
N THR A 257 9.03 30.10 -4.26
CA THR A 257 7.66 30.42 -4.66
C THR A 257 7.04 31.52 -3.77
N ILE A 258 7.29 31.49 -2.46
CA ILE A 258 6.82 32.52 -1.52
C ILE A 258 7.50 33.87 -1.81
N ASP A 259 8.78 33.85 -2.08
CA ASP A 259 9.55 35.08 -2.36
C ASP A 259 9.15 35.69 -3.71
N ASP A 260 8.89 34.89 -4.72
CA ASP A 260 8.38 35.35 -6.01
C ASP A 260 6.99 36.00 -5.87
N TYR A 261 6.10 35.37 -5.09
CA TYR A 261 4.81 35.95 -4.75
C TYR A 261 4.94 37.31 -4.05
N ARG A 262 5.87 37.41 -3.08
CA ARG A 262 6.13 38.71 -2.36
C ARG A 262 6.68 39.76 -3.28
N ARG A 263 7.42 39.41 -4.30
CA ARG A 263 7.96 40.35 -5.30
C ARG A 263 6.96 40.68 -6.41
N GLY A 264 5.77 40.08 -6.41
CA GLY A 264 4.76 40.29 -7.45
C GLY A 264 5.12 39.62 -8.78
N LEU A 265 5.94 38.61 -8.77
CA LEU A 265 6.41 37.88 -9.96
C LEU A 265 5.61 36.58 -10.20
N ALA A 266 4.63 36.26 -9.33
CA ALA A 266 3.80 35.07 -9.43
C ALA A 266 2.33 35.41 -9.73
#